data_e49a334fc4fc7e824a1a2004238e0d11
#
_entry.id   e49a334fc4fc7e824a1a2004238e0d11
#
_cell.length_a   1.000
_cell.length_b   1.000
_cell.length_c   1.000
_cell.angle_alpha   90.00
_cell.angle_beta   90.00
_cell.angle_gamma   90.00
#
_symmetry.space_group_name_H-M   'P 1'
#
loop_
_entity.id
_entity.type
_entity.pdbx_description
1 polymer ?
#
loop_
_entity_poly.entity_id
_entity_poly.type
_entity_poly.pdbx_seq_one_letter_code
_entity_poly.pdbx_strand_id
1 'polypeptide(L)'
;MFGFWRRRGAAVAGAGKQVRPVAVADPAAVSSRSAHVPAPPRGHTIGSGAVTGLRDSDLATLCSLAPIRVLDAGDILLRAGDKDPAIHLLIKGEVVLQDGAGATLLEVGPGDSIGGLDSDAAEAALFSAVARGPASVQSLSRESFDGLDEGIRFRLLSRRLLQQQALMQRLAARDRDVSSRNQALVDALYRSRQATDTGFSQSEAVGEVIRKVPRLPVSTATLLAKLFDERTTHAEVVDLVKSDPSLTSTLLKAINSPLYSLRHKIDNVNHAVTLLGFDAVHQLIMSESMRKNLPETPRFLEIYQRSLETSQLAFATAQAVGVGRPAEVSTIGLLREIGSIVLELLKSQNPRLEGLLATMDSAGLGAELLRAWNLPEGLCRSIQFQHYPAFALPEHVPGDVRENVALLHLANRFRDRIHAGDGGRNGPFPDEYLGALGLTGVGEEDLFQQKVKPRLMARPQALPKSLADALAR
;
A
#
# COMPACT_ATOMS: atom_id res chain seq x y z
N MET A 1 0.75 32.38 31.28
CA MET A 1 2.09 32.20 31.88
C MET A 1 3.13 32.07 30.77
N PHE A 2 3.33 33.12 29.97
CA PHE A 2 4.29 33.19 28.87
C PHE A 2 5.30 34.30 29.12
N GLY A 3 6.20 34.13 30.10
CA GLY A 3 7.08 35.23 30.48
C GLY A 3 8.45 34.83 31.02
N PHE A 4 9.06 33.71 30.55
CA PHE A 4 10.34 33.28 31.15
C PHE A 4 11.45 32.83 30.17
N TRP A 5 11.37 33.19 28.90
CA TRP A 5 12.37 32.78 27.93
C TRP A 5 13.07 33.97 27.25
N ARG A 6 13.64 34.89 28.05
CA ARG A 6 14.68 35.79 27.53
C ARG A 6 15.82 35.90 28.52
N ARG A 7 17.02 35.64 28.02
CA ARG A 7 18.37 35.82 28.58
C ARG A 7 18.95 34.67 29.39
N ARG A 8 19.91 33.98 28.74
CA ARG A 8 21.31 33.89 29.14
C ARG A 8 22.10 33.20 28.03
N GLY A 9 22.78 33.99 27.21
CA GLY A 9 23.95 33.57 26.48
C GLY A 9 25.13 33.54 27.44
N ALA A 10 25.80 32.42 27.57
CA ALA A 10 27.12 32.31 28.14
C ALA A 10 27.97 31.49 27.16
N ALA A 11 28.99 32.16 26.62
CA ALA A 11 30.03 31.57 25.81
C ALA A 11 30.85 30.59 26.66
N VAL A 12 31.04 29.37 26.15
CA VAL A 12 32.12 28.49 26.61
C VAL A 12 32.98 28.20 25.39
N ALA A 13 34.17 28.82 25.40
CA ALA A 13 35.28 28.47 24.54
C ALA A 13 36.00 27.26 25.15
N GLY A 14 36.33 26.26 24.33
CA GLY A 14 37.21 25.20 24.78
C GLY A 14 37.39 24.03 23.80
N ALA A 15 38.56 24.02 23.16
CA ALA A 15 39.30 22.88 22.63
C ALA A 15 38.78 22.19 21.38
N GLY A 16 39.33 22.61 20.24
CA GLY A 16 39.26 21.91 18.94
C GLY A 16 39.94 20.55 19.00
N LYS A 17 39.18 19.50 18.67
CA LYS A 17 39.73 18.31 17.99
C LYS A 17 39.30 18.36 16.55
N GLN A 18 40.27 18.51 15.67
CA GLN A 18 40.09 18.43 14.23
C GLN A 18 39.56 17.03 13.88
N VAL A 19 38.31 16.97 13.50
CA VAL A 19 37.73 15.80 12.84
C VAL A 19 38.12 15.91 11.37
N ARG A 20 38.93 14.96 10.86
CA ARG A 20 39.22 14.80 9.45
C ARG A 20 37.90 14.63 8.70
N PRO A 21 37.71 15.32 7.56
CA PRO A 21 36.54 15.08 6.73
C PRO A 21 36.64 13.68 6.14
N VAL A 22 35.59 12.88 6.35
CA VAL A 22 35.34 11.65 5.62
C VAL A 22 35.07 12.06 4.18
N ALA A 23 35.90 11.59 3.25
CA ALA A 23 35.72 11.82 1.83
C ALA A 23 34.33 11.32 1.40
N VAL A 24 33.48 12.24 0.99
CA VAL A 24 32.22 11.96 0.29
C VAL A 24 32.63 11.37 -1.06
N ALA A 25 32.31 10.10 -1.30
CA ALA A 25 32.53 9.45 -2.56
C ALA A 25 31.74 10.19 -3.65
N ASP A 26 32.43 10.56 -4.72
CA ASP A 26 31.92 11.24 -5.89
C ASP A 26 30.78 10.44 -6.54
N PRO A 27 29.57 10.99 -6.70
CA PRO A 27 28.45 10.29 -7.33
C PRO A 27 28.70 9.95 -8.82
N ALA A 28 29.77 10.45 -9.43
CA ALA A 28 30.14 10.14 -10.82
C ALA A 28 30.81 8.78 -11.01
N ALA A 29 31.21 8.06 -9.95
CA ALA A 29 31.94 6.78 -10.06
C ALA A 29 31.01 5.54 -10.07
N VAL A 30 29.67 5.71 -10.09
CA VAL A 30 28.70 4.59 -10.18
C VAL A 30 28.25 4.34 -11.63
N SER A 31 28.76 5.07 -12.60
CA SER A 31 28.48 4.88 -14.02
C SER A 31 29.61 4.09 -14.67
N SER A 32 29.52 2.79 -14.77
CA SER A 32 30.00 1.91 -15.85
C SER A 32 30.37 0.48 -15.40
N ARG A 33 29.61 -0.08 -14.47
CA ARG A 33 29.45 -1.54 -14.51
C ARG A 33 28.06 -1.80 -15.09
N SER A 34 27.99 -1.81 -16.42
CA SER A 34 26.90 -2.49 -17.12
C SER A 34 26.86 -3.91 -16.55
N ALA A 35 25.91 -4.15 -15.66
CA ALA A 35 25.55 -5.51 -15.33
C ALA A 35 25.28 -6.18 -16.67
N HIS A 36 26.13 -7.12 -17.02
CA HIS A 36 25.95 -8.00 -18.15
C HIS A 36 24.62 -8.71 -17.87
N VAL A 37 23.54 -8.16 -18.40
CA VAL A 37 22.26 -8.85 -18.45
C VAL A 37 22.54 -10.09 -19.29
N PRO A 38 22.51 -11.31 -18.70
CA PRO A 38 22.67 -12.50 -19.52
C PRO A 38 21.60 -12.39 -20.60
N ALA A 39 22.04 -12.51 -21.86
CA ALA A 39 21.11 -12.57 -22.99
C ALA A 39 20.02 -13.57 -22.62
N PRO A 40 18.73 -13.25 -22.84
CA PRO A 40 17.66 -14.19 -22.55
C PRO A 40 18.03 -15.51 -23.17
N PRO A 41 17.84 -16.66 -22.49
CA PRO A 41 18.13 -17.95 -23.06
C PRO A 41 17.48 -17.96 -24.45
N ARG A 42 18.29 -18.20 -25.47
CA ARG A 42 17.83 -18.26 -26.88
C ARG A 42 16.58 -19.10 -26.87
N GLY A 43 15.46 -18.49 -27.25
CA GLY A 43 14.16 -19.15 -27.24
C GLY A 43 14.36 -20.49 -27.92
N HIS A 44 13.88 -21.56 -27.31
CA HIS A 44 13.74 -22.81 -28.02
C HIS A 44 12.86 -22.49 -29.21
N THR A 45 13.49 -22.28 -30.38
CA THR A 45 12.86 -22.37 -31.69
C THR A 45 12.22 -23.74 -31.68
N ILE A 46 10.91 -23.80 -31.63
CA ILE A 46 10.18 -25.03 -31.92
C ILE A 46 10.56 -25.29 -33.38
N GLY A 47 11.47 -26.19 -33.58
CA GLY A 47 12.27 -26.56 -34.71
C GLY A 47 11.94 -25.90 -36.06
N SER A 48 12.96 -25.27 -36.65
CA SER A 48 13.03 -24.97 -38.06
C SER A 48 13.15 -26.32 -38.84
N GLY A 49 12.06 -26.91 -39.13
CA GLY A 49 12.08 -28.11 -39.94
C GLY A 49 10.65 -28.52 -40.26
N ALA A 50 10.24 -28.32 -41.48
CA ALA A 50 8.97 -28.67 -42.06
C ALA A 50 7.76 -28.15 -41.28
N VAL A 51 6.77 -27.61 -41.90
CA VAL A 51 5.46 -27.25 -41.29
C VAL A 51 4.97 -28.48 -40.52
N THR A 52 5.45 -28.61 -39.28
CA THR A 52 5.39 -29.87 -38.54
C THR A 52 3.97 -30.13 -38.12
N GLY A 53 3.31 -31.04 -38.81
CA GLY A 53 1.95 -31.50 -38.57
C GLY A 53 0.95 -31.24 -39.68
N LEU A 54 1.21 -30.33 -40.61
CA LEU A 54 0.42 -30.19 -41.85
C LEU A 54 1.11 -30.95 -42.99
N ARG A 55 0.36 -31.74 -43.75
CA ARG A 55 0.87 -32.42 -44.94
C ARG A 55 0.93 -31.45 -46.11
N ASP A 56 1.72 -31.73 -47.13
CA ASP A 56 1.79 -30.87 -48.32
C ASP A 56 0.41 -30.72 -49.00
N SER A 57 -0.43 -31.76 -48.92
CA SER A 57 -1.82 -31.72 -49.36
C SER A 57 -2.69 -30.74 -48.56
N ASP A 58 -2.41 -30.62 -47.26
CA ASP A 58 -3.14 -29.70 -46.34
C ASP A 58 -2.77 -28.25 -46.67
N LEU A 59 -1.49 -27.99 -46.94
CA LEU A 59 -1.00 -26.68 -47.36
C LEU A 59 -1.58 -26.25 -48.71
N ALA A 60 -1.63 -27.17 -49.69
CA ALA A 60 -2.26 -26.90 -50.98
C ALA A 60 -3.74 -26.53 -50.84
N THR A 61 -4.47 -27.23 -49.97
CA THR A 61 -5.87 -26.91 -49.65
C THR A 61 -5.98 -25.54 -48.99
N LEU A 62 -5.15 -25.24 -47.97
CA LEU A 62 -5.15 -23.95 -47.29
C LEU A 62 -4.84 -22.82 -48.28
N CYS A 63 -3.81 -22.95 -49.12
CA CYS A 63 -3.42 -21.94 -50.09
C CYS A 63 -4.51 -21.62 -51.13
N SER A 64 -5.44 -22.55 -51.38
CA SER A 64 -6.57 -22.34 -52.30
C SER A 64 -7.73 -21.53 -51.69
N LEU A 65 -7.81 -21.42 -50.35
CA LEU A 65 -8.95 -20.82 -49.64
C LEU A 65 -8.85 -19.29 -49.48
N ALA A 66 -7.65 -18.75 -49.38
CA ALA A 66 -7.45 -17.32 -49.21
C ALA A 66 -6.08 -16.87 -49.76
N PRO A 67 -5.94 -15.63 -50.24
CA PRO A 67 -4.68 -15.10 -50.74
C PRO A 67 -3.62 -15.02 -49.64
N ILE A 68 -2.36 -15.25 -50.01
CA ILE A 68 -1.22 -15.09 -49.14
C ILE A 68 -0.81 -13.61 -49.14
N ARG A 69 -0.70 -13.01 -47.95
CA ARG A 69 -0.18 -11.67 -47.77
C ARG A 69 1.30 -11.79 -47.39
N VAL A 70 2.12 -10.98 -48.04
CA VAL A 70 3.56 -10.87 -47.71
C VAL A 70 3.73 -9.65 -46.78
N LEU A 71 4.49 -9.84 -45.73
CA LEU A 71 4.85 -8.81 -44.76
C LEU A 71 6.35 -8.58 -44.88
N ASP A 72 6.75 -7.32 -44.80
CA ASP A 72 8.14 -6.90 -44.63
C ASP A 72 8.55 -6.85 -43.16
N ALA A 73 9.85 -6.77 -42.90
CA ALA A 73 10.37 -6.64 -41.54
C ALA A 73 9.80 -5.37 -40.85
N GLY A 74 9.20 -5.54 -39.68
CA GLY A 74 8.58 -4.46 -38.91
C GLY A 74 7.08 -4.26 -39.24
N ASP A 75 6.55 -4.91 -40.24
CA ASP A 75 5.10 -4.83 -40.52
C ASP A 75 4.29 -5.40 -39.35
N ILE A 76 3.21 -4.70 -39.05
CA ILE A 76 2.27 -5.12 -38.00
C ILE A 76 1.12 -5.89 -38.63
N LEU A 77 1.00 -7.17 -38.26
CA LEU A 77 -0.11 -8.02 -38.67
C LEU A 77 -1.38 -7.73 -37.85
N LEU A 78 -1.22 -7.52 -36.53
CA LEU A 78 -2.30 -7.27 -35.58
C LEU A 78 -1.77 -6.35 -34.49
N ARG A 79 -2.54 -5.35 -34.11
CA ARG A 79 -2.19 -4.46 -32.96
C ARG A 79 -2.93 -4.87 -31.71
N ALA A 80 -2.30 -4.69 -30.56
CA ALA A 80 -2.98 -4.80 -29.28
C ALA A 80 -4.17 -3.81 -29.23
N GLY A 81 -5.33 -4.31 -28.86
CA GLY A 81 -6.60 -3.56 -28.86
C GLY A 81 -7.43 -3.71 -30.16
N ASP A 82 -6.85 -4.23 -31.25
CA ASP A 82 -7.59 -4.44 -32.49
C ASP A 82 -8.58 -5.59 -32.31
N LYS A 83 -9.73 -5.49 -32.98
CA LYS A 83 -10.74 -6.52 -33.08
C LYS A 83 -10.66 -7.15 -34.47
N ASP A 84 -9.92 -8.21 -34.61
CA ASP A 84 -9.80 -8.97 -35.88
C ASP A 84 -10.32 -10.41 -35.68
N PRO A 85 -11.44 -10.78 -36.32
CA PRO A 85 -12.00 -12.12 -36.21
C PRO A 85 -11.25 -13.16 -37.04
N ALA A 86 -10.28 -12.74 -37.86
CA ALA A 86 -9.57 -13.65 -38.76
C ALA A 86 -8.52 -14.47 -38.00
N ILE A 87 -8.30 -15.68 -38.52
CA ILE A 87 -7.20 -16.56 -38.11
C ILE A 87 -6.06 -16.36 -39.10
N HIS A 88 -4.94 -15.81 -38.63
CA HIS A 88 -3.75 -15.61 -39.46
C HIS A 88 -2.81 -16.78 -39.29
N LEU A 89 -2.69 -17.59 -40.34
CA LEU A 89 -1.76 -18.73 -40.40
C LEU A 89 -0.43 -18.27 -40.98
N LEU A 90 0.65 -18.45 -40.23
CA LEU A 90 1.99 -18.16 -40.72
C LEU A 90 2.50 -19.29 -41.61
N ILE A 91 2.70 -18.99 -42.92
CA ILE A 91 3.17 -19.94 -43.91
C ILE A 91 4.69 -19.95 -43.97
N LYS A 92 5.33 -18.76 -43.90
CA LYS A 92 6.78 -18.62 -43.99
C LYS A 92 7.22 -17.39 -43.17
N GLY A 93 8.44 -17.43 -42.66
CA GLY A 93 9.03 -16.30 -41.90
C GLY A 93 8.77 -16.44 -40.42
N GLU A 94 8.93 -15.34 -39.72
CA GLU A 94 8.81 -15.24 -38.24
C GLU A 94 8.02 -13.98 -37.84
N VAL A 95 7.05 -14.15 -36.96
CA VAL A 95 6.28 -13.07 -36.36
C VAL A 95 6.47 -13.14 -34.84
N VAL A 96 6.63 -12.00 -34.21
CA VAL A 96 6.77 -11.91 -32.76
C VAL A 96 5.52 -11.31 -32.14
N LEU A 97 5.03 -11.91 -31.08
CA LEU A 97 4.00 -11.33 -30.23
C LEU A 97 4.66 -10.41 -29.20
N GLN A 98 4.24 -9.16 -29.15
CA GLN A 98 4.80 -8.13 -28.27
C GLN A 98 3.72 -7.58 -27.34
N ASP A 99 4.12 -7.25 -26.10
CA ASP A 99 3.27 -6.53 -25.17
C ASP A 99 3.16 -5.03 -25.54
N GLY A 100 2.36 -4.28 -24.76
CA GLY A 100 2.19 -2.83 -24.93
C GLY A 100 3.47 -2.00 -24.77
N ALA A 101 4.54 -2.57 -24.21
CA ALA A 101 5.86 -1.95 -24.07
C ALA A 101 6.83 -2.36 -25.19
N GLY A 102 6.40 -3.19 -26.15
CA GLY A 102 7.23 -3.69 -27.23
C GLY A 102 8.12 -4.89 -26.88
N ALA A 103 7.97 -5.46 -25.68
CA ALA A 103 8.76 -6.63 -25.28
C ALA A 103 8.20 -7.91 -25.91
N THR A 104 9.08 -8.72 -26.52
CA THR A 104 8.71 -9.99 -27.15
C THR A 104 8.24 -11.01 -26.09
N LEU A 105 7.01 -11.49 -26.27
CA LEU A 105 6.39 -12.50 -25.44
C LEU A 105 6.50 -13.89 -26.04
N LEU A 106 6.32 -14.02 -27.35
CA LEU A 106 6.38 -15.29 -28.07
C LEU A 106 6.86 -15.06 -29.48
N GLU A 107 7.68 -15.99 -29.99
CA GLU A 107 8.05 -16.10 -31.40
C GLU A 107 7.14 -17.13 -32.06
N VAL A 108 6.52 -16.74 -33.17
CA VAL A 108 5.55 -17.49 -33.93
C VAL A 108 6.20 -17.88 -35.25
N GLY A 109 6.24 -19.15 -35.56
CA GLY A 109 6.89 -19.70 -36.74
C GLY A 109 5.89 -20.34 -37.74
N PRO A 110 6.40 -20.87 -38.87
CA PRO A 110 5.55 -21.50 -39.89
C PRO A 110 4.67 -22.60 -39.31
N GLY A 111 3.39 -22.58 -39.69
CA GLY A 111 2.36 -23.48 -39.20
C GLY A 111 1.67 -23.07 -37.93
N ASP A 112 2.15 -21.99 -37.26
CA ASP A 112 1.46 -21.39 -36.12
C ASP A 112 0.37 -20.43 -36.60
N SER A 113 -0.59 -20.14 -35.71
CA SER A 113 -1.69 -19.24 -36.02
C SER A 113 -1.81 -18.11 -34.99
N ILE A 114 -2.22 -16.92 -35.43
CA ILE A 114 -2.44 -15.72 -34.66
C ILE A 114 -3.89 -15.27 -34.90
N GLY A 115 -4.53 -14.63 -33.92
CA GLY A 115 -5.89 -14.10 -34.04
C GLY A 115 -6.96 -14.98 -33.38
N GLY A 116 -8.21 -14.56 -33.42
CA GLY A 116 -9.31 -15.17 -32.66
C GLY A 116 -9.85 -16.46 -33.27
N LEU A 117 -10.23 -17.39 -32.40
CA LEU A 117 -11.12 -18.52 -32.71
C LEU A 117 -12.48 -18.35 -32.02
N ASP A 118 -12.63 -17.33 -31.17
CA ASP A 118 -13.81 -17.15 -30.34
C ASP A 118 -14.95 -16.48 -31.11
N SER A 119 -16.12 -17.03 -30.93
CA SER A 119 -17.21 -17.01 -31.87
C SER A 119 -18.14 -15.81 -31.85
N ASP A 120 -18.22 -14.99 -30.81
CA ASP A 120 -19.35 -14.04 -30.72
C ASP A 120 -19.03 -12.59 -30.36
N ALA A 121 -17.85 -12.31 -29.94
CA ALA A 121 -17.35 -10.93 -29.82
C ALA A 121 -15.86 -10.96 -30.06
N ALA A 122 -15.39 -10.34 -31.12
CA ALA A 122 -13.96 -10.14 -31.31
C ALA A 122 -13.40 -9.47 -30.05
N GLU A 123 -12.88 -10.27 -29.13
CA GLU A 123 -12.11 -9.74 -28.03
C GLU A 123 -10.93 -8.97 -28.61
N ALA A 124 -10.66 -7.81 -28.01
CA ALA A 124 -9.52 -7.01 -28.43
C ALA A 124 -8.23 -7.83 -28.26
N ALA A 125 -7.36 -7.80 -29.26
CA ALA A 125 -6.07 -8.48 -29.21
C ALA A 125 -5.25 -8.02 -28.01
N LEU A 126 -4.78 -8.95 -27.19
CA LEU A 126 -3.97 -8.64 -25.99
C LEU A 126 -2.53 -8.25 -26.34
N PHE A 127 -2.06 -8.60 -27.55
CA PHE A 127 -0.68 -8.46 -28.01
C PHE A 127 -0.63 -7.92 -29.43
N SER A 128 0.44 -7.21 -29.76
CA SER A 128 0.75 -6.86 -31.14
C SER A 128 1.54 -7.99 -31.79
N ALA A 129 1.21 -8.33 -33.04
CA ALA A 129 1.94 -9.30 -33.85
C ALA A 129 2.75 -8.55 -34.91
N VAL A 130 4.09 -8.62 -34.83
CA VAL A 130 5.02 -7.87 -35.69
C VAL A 130 5.95 -8.82 -36.43
N ALA A 131 6.09 -8.63 -37.73
CA ALA A 131 7.00 -9.42 -38.55
C ALA A 131 8.46 -9.10 -38.21
N ARG A 132 9.26 -10.10 -37.86
CA ARG A 132 10.69 -9.95 -37.53
C ARG A 132 11.56 -9.82 -38.79
N GLY A 133 11.07 -10.35 -39.89
CA GLY A 133 11.67 -10.34 -41.22
C GLY A 133 10.59 -10.58 -42.25
N PRO A 134 10.96 -10.81 -43.54
CA PRO A 134 9.98 -11.15 -44.57
C PRO A 134 9.17 -12.38 -44.15
N ALA A 135 7.84 -12.22 -44.09
CA ALA A 135 6.93 -13.27 -43.66
C ALA A 135 5.75 -13.40 -44.63
N SER A 136 5.21 -14.61 -44.78
CA SER A 136 4.02 -14.90 -45.58
C SER A 136 2.93 -15.40 -44.67
N VAL A 137 1.81 -14.71 -44.66
CA VAL A 137 0.65 -15.00 -43.82
C VAL A 137 -0.59 -15.19 -44.64
N GLN A 138 -1.40 -16.15 -44.25
CA GLN A 138 -2.71 -16.39 -44.83
C GLN A 138 -3.79 -16.09 -43.79
N SER A 139 -4.73 -15.22 -44.13
CA SER A 139 -5.84 -14.85 -43.25
C SER A 139 -7.09 -15.60 -43.62
N LEU A 140 -7.56 -16.44 -42.71
CA LEU A 140 -8.77 -17.26 -42.88
C LEU A 140 -9.94 -16.63 -42.14
N SER A 141 -11.07 -16.45 -42.83
CA SER A 141 -12.31 -16.11 -42.13
C SER A 141 -12.80 -17.31 -41.32
N ARG A 142 -13.71 -17.07 -40.40
CA ARG A 142 -14.35 -18.14 -39.60
C ARG A 142 -15.02 -19.16 -40.48
N GLU A 143 -15.76 -18.72 -41.47
CA GLU A 143 -16.45 -19.61 -42.42
C GLU A 143 -15.47 -20.49 -43.20
N SER A 144 -14.35 -19.90 -43.68
CA SER A 144 -13.28 -20.64 -44.34
C SER A 144 -12.63 -21.68 -43.45
N PHE A 145 -12.44 -21.36 -42.18
CA PHE A 145 -11.86 -22.25 -41.17
C PHE A 145 -12.83 -23.41 -40.85
N ASP A 146 -14.11 -23.11 -40.66
CA ASP A 146 -15.15 -24.14 -40.38
C ASP A 146 -15.40 -25.07 -41.56
N GLY A 147 -15.17 -24.59 -42.77
CA GLY A 147 -15.25 -25.40 -44.02
C GLY A 147 -14.05 -26.32 -44.29
N LEU A 148 -12.97 -26.23 -43.46
CA LEU A 148 -11.83 -27.14 -43.60
C LEU A 148 -12.15 -28.55 -43.18
N ASP A 149 -11.41 -29.52 -43.79
CA ASP A 149 -11.44 -30.92 -43.36
C ASP A 149 -11.15 -31.03 -41.84
N GLU A 150 -11.87 -31.96 -41.20
CA GLU A 150 -11.77 -32.14 -39.73
C GLU A 150 -10.34 -32.44 -39.28
N GLY A 151 -9.58 -33.20 -40.05
CA GLY A 151 -8.18 -33.51 -39.74
C GLY A 151 -7.28 -32.29 -39.81
N ILE A 152 -7.52 -31.36 -40.75
CA ILE A 152 -6.76 -30.11 -40.85
C ILE A 152 -7.11 -29.21 -39.70
N ARG A 153 -8.40 -29.04 -39.38
CA ARG A 153 -8.87 -28.26 -38.23
C ARG A 153 -8.27 -28.77 -36.92
N PHE A 154 -8.31 -30.07 -36.70
CA PHE A 154 -7.75 -30.69 -35.49
C PHE A 154 -6.24 -30.39 -35.33
N ARG A 155 -5.45 -30.47 -36.41
CA ARG A 155 -4.01 -30.16 -36.37
C ARG A 155 -3.76 -28.70 -36.09
N LEU A 156 -4.49 -27.79 -36.70
CA LEU A 156 -4.37 -26.35 -36.44
C LEU A 156 -4.73 -25.99 -34.98
N LEU A 157 -5.83 -26.54 -34.46
CA LEU A 157 -6.27 -26.34 -33.09
C LEU A 157 -5.30 -26.93 -32.06
N SER A 158 -4.81 -28.16 -32.33
CA SER A 158 -3.82 -28.78 -31.43
C SER A 158 -2.53 -27.97 -31.35
N ARG A 159 -2.06 -27.44 -32.48
CA ARG A 159 -0.88 -26.60 -32.51
C ARG A 159 -1.10 -25.27 -31.79
N ARG A 160 -2.26 -24.65 -31.96
CA ARG A 160 -2.64 -23.46 -31.25
C ARG A 160 -2.70 -23.67 -29.74
N LEU A 161 -3.22 -24.82 -29.31
CA LEU A 161 -3.24 -25.14 -27.87
C LEU A 161 -1.82 -25.21 -27.30
N LEU A 162 -0.89 -25.86 -28.00
CA LEU A 162 0.53 -25.89 -27.58
C LEU A 162 1.16 -24.49 -27.56
N GLN A 163 0.83 -23.67 -28.54
CA GLN A 163 1.29 -22.29 -28.61
C GLN A 163 0.75 -21.43 -27.42
N GLN A 164 -0.54 -21.57 -27.12
CA GLN A 164 -1.15 -20.90 -25.92
C GLN A 164 -0.51 -21.39 -24.64
N GLN A 165 -0.26 -22.67 -24.47
CA GLN A 165 0.42 -23.24 -23.33
C GLN A 165 1.84 -22.65 -23.17
N ALA A 166 2.61 -22.55 -24.27
CA ALA A 166 3.93 -21.95 -24.27
C ALA A 166 3.89 -20.46 -23.87
N LEU A 167 2.90 -19.70 -24.36
CA LEU A 167 2.68 -18.32 -24.00
C LEU A 167 2.36 -18.17 -22.50
N MET A 168 1.45 -18.99 -21.97
CA MET A 168 1.11 -19.00 -20.55
C MET A 168 2.31 -19.32 -19.67
N GLN A 169 3.14 -20.28 -20.05
CA GLN A 169 4.37 -20.60 -19.33
C GLN A 169 5.37 -19.43 -19.32
N ARG A 170 5.51 -18.70 -20.42
CA ARG A 170 6.38 -17.52 -20.51
C ARG A 170 5.85 -16.37 -19.68
N LEU A 171 4.55 -16.11 -19.72
CA LEU A 171 3.92 -15.09 -18.88
C LEU A 171 4.11 -15.41 -17.39
N ALA A 172 3.87 -16.64 -16.98
CA ALA A 172 4.09 -17.08 -15.59
C ALA A 172 5.56 -17.04 -15.16
N ALA A 173 6.50 -17.28 -16.08
CA ALA A 173 7.93 -17.13 -15.78
C ALA A 173 8.33 -15.65 -15.63
N ARG A 174 7.78 -14.76 -16.46
CA ARG A 174 8.00 -13.31 -16.38
C ARG A 174 7.43 -12.74 -15.09
N ASP A 175 6.22 -13.15 -14.73
CA ASP A 175 5.57 -12.73 -13.48
C ASP A 175 6.43 -13.13 -12.26
N ARG A 176 6.94 -14.35 -12.22
CA ARG A 176 7.85 -14.81 -11.18
C ARG A 176 9.16 -14.00 -11.12
N ASP A 177 9.73 -13.63 -12.28
CA ASP A 177 10.95 -12.82 -12.34
C ASP A 177 10.69 -11.39 -11.81
N VAL A 178 9.58 -10.77 -12.20
CA VAL A 178 9.15 -9.47 -11.70
C VAL A 178 8.91 -9.51 -10.20
N SER A 179 8.20 -10.51 -9.70
CA SER A 179 7.95 -10.73 -8.28
C SER A 179 9.26 -10.90 -7.50
N SER A 180 10.18 -11.70 -8.02
CA SER A 180 11.51 -11.90 -7.39
C SER A 180 12.33 -10.61 -7.34
N ARG A 181 12.31 -9.81 -8.41
CA ARG A 181 12.99 -8.50 -8.43
C ARG A 181 12.35 -7.51 -7.46
N ASN A 182 11.03 -7.46 -7.42
CA ASN A 182 10.31 -6.63 -6.47
C ASN A 182 10.66 -7.01 -5.02
N GLN A 183 10.68 -8.31 -4.73
CA GLN A 183 11.10 -8.81 -3.41
C GLN A 183 12.52 -8.36 -3.06
N ALA A 184 13.47 -8.50 -3.98
CA ALA A 184 14.86 -8.08 -3.76
C ALA A 184 14.99 -6.57 -3.53
N LEU A 185 14.19 -5.74 -4.23
CA LEU A 185 14.13 -4.29 -4.02
C LEU A 185 13.56 -3.94 -2.65
N VAL A 186 12.50 -4.63 -2.24
CA VAL A 186 11.89 -4.46 -0.91
C VAL A 186 12.89 -4.82 0.19
N ASP A 187 13.58 -5.95 0.08
CA ASP A 187 14.61 -6.35 1.03
C ASP A 187 15.79 -5.36 1.08
N ALA A 188 16.16 -4.78 -0.05
CA ALA A 188 17.19 -3.75 -0.11
C ALA A 188 16.74 -2.45 0.57
N LEU A 189 15.49 -2.02 0.35
CA LEU A 189 14.90 -0.85 1.01
C LEU A 189 14.78 -1.07 2.52
N TYR A 190 14.34 -2.26 2.93
CA TYR A 190 14.25 -2.64 4.34
C TYR A 190 15.61 -2.56 5.02
N ARG A 191 16.65 -3.17 4.43
CA ARG A 191 18.03 -3.13 4.95
C ARG A 191 18.59 -1.69 4.97
N SER A 192 18.33 -0.91 3.95
CA SER A 192 18.75 0.50 3.88
C SER A 192 18.12 1.32 5.00
N ARG A 193 16.83 1.12 5.28
CA ARG A 193 16.13 1.80 6.38
C ARG A 193 16.65 1.39 7.75
N GLN A 194 16.90 0.11 7.98
CA GLN A 194 17.52 -0.35 9.22
C GLN A 194 18.94 0.22 9.43
N ALA A 195 19.73 0.34 8.35
CA ALA A 195 21.07 0.92 8.42
C ALA A 195 21.05 2.44 8.68
N THR A 196 19.95 3.12 8.32
CA THR A 196 19.80 4.58 8.52
C THR A 196 19.30 4.91 9.93
N ASP A 197 18.76 3.94 10.67
CA ASP A 197 18.36 4.10 12.07
C ASP A 197 19.58 4.10 13.01
N THR A 198 20.57 4.91 12.67
CA THR A 198 21.81 5.08 13.40
C THR A 198 21.60 5.96 14.62
N GLY A 199 20.94 5.43 15.66
CA GLY A 199 21.10 5.94 17.03
C GLY A 199 20.78 7.44 17.29
N PHE A 200 20.39 8.23 16.26
CA PHE A 200 20.06 9.64 16.48
C PHE A 200 18.75 9.82 17.26
N SER A 201 17.78 8.94 17.07
CA SER A 201 16.56 8.89 17.91
C SER A 201 16.88 8.66 19.40
N GLN A 202 18.01 8.03 19.69
CA GLN A 202 18.55 7.79 21.03
C GLN A 202 19.56 8.87 21.49
N SER A 203 19.77 9.93 20.69
CA SER A 203 20.70 11.00 21.06
C SER A 203 20.18 11.79 22.25
N GLU A 204 21.11 12.33 23.06
CA GLU A 204 20.79 13.17 24.23
C GLU A 204 19.93 14.38 23.84
N ALA A 205 20.15 14.96 22.66
CA ALA A 205 19.37 16.08 22.13
C ALA A 205 17.89 15.72 21.92
N VAL A 206 17.61 14.54 21.35
CA VAL A 206 16.25 14.03 21.19
C VAL A 206 15.66 13.71 22.57
N GLY A 207 16.41 13.08 23.46
CA GLY A 207 15.99 12.82 24.83
C GLY A 207 15.63 14.08 25.60
N GLU A 208 16.34 15.19 25.40
CA GLU A 208 15.99 16.49 25.98
C GLU A 208 14.66 17.04 25.46
N VAL A 209 14.41 16.92 24.16
CA VAL A 209 13.13 17.36 23.57
C VAL A 209 11.98 16.49 24.04
N ILE A 210 12.16 15.16 24.05
CA ILE A 210 11.16 14.22 24.59
C ILE A 210 10.80 14.58 26.03
N ARG A 211 11.78 14.90 26.88
CA ARG A 211 11.52 15.34 28.27
C ARG A 211 10.75 16.66 28.39
N LYS A 212 10.81 17.52 27.36
CA LYS A 212 10.08 18.80 27.30
C LYS A 212 8.66 18.68 26.76
N VAL A 213 8.33 17.59 26.09
CA VAL A 213 6.96 17.35 25.62
C VAL A 213 6.06 17.09 26.84
N PRO A 214 4.96 17.83 27.00
CA PRO A 214 4.05 17.62 28.12
C PRO A 214 3.57 16.16 28.17
N ARG A 215 3.68 15.56 29.35
CA ARG A 215 3.17 14.19 29.55
C ARG A 215 1.65 14.19 29.52
N LEU A 216 1.09 13.07 29.07
CA LEU A 216 -0.34 12.83 29.23
C LEU A 216 -0.70 12.90 30.73
N PRO A 217 -1.88 13.43 31.07
CA PRO A 217 -2.38 13.36 32.44
C PRO A 217 -2.32 11.92 32.99
N VAL A 218 -2.00 11.75 34.25
CA VAL A 218 -1.87 10.42 34.87
C VAL A 218 -3.11 9.58 34.67
N SER A 219 -4.29 10.20 34.78
CA SER A 219 -5.59 9.53 34.54
C SER A 219 -5.73 9.02 33.11
N THR A 220 -5.26 9.77 32.12
CA THR A 220 -5.27 9.35 30.71
C THR A 220 -4.27 8.20 30.48
N ALA A 221 -3.09 8.27 31.05
CA ALA A 221 -2.10 7.18 30.97
C ALA A 221 -2.62 5.89 31.65
N THR A 222 -3.30 6.01 32.81
CA THR A 222 -3.95 4.90 33.49
C THR A 222 -5.08 4.29 32.66
N LEU A 223 -5.90 5.13 32.00
CA LEU A 223 -6.94 4.68 31.10
C LEU A 223 -6.36 3.88 29.93
N LEU A 224 -5.28 4.37 29.32
CA LEU A 224 -4.56 3.66 28.28
C LEU A 224 -4.02 2.32 28.74
N ALA A 225 -3.35 2.27 29.89
CA ALA A 225 -2.82 1.03 30.44
C ALA A 225 -3.90 -0.03 30.63
N LYS A 226 -5.08 0.38 31.13
CA LYS A 226 -6.23 -0.52 31.29
C LYS A 226 -6.81 -1.03 29.99
N LEU A 227 -6.79 -0.26 28.92
CA LEU A 227 -7.25 -0.69 27.60
C LEU A 227 -6.36 -1.74 26.96
N PHE A 228 -5.07 -1.66 27.20
CA PHE A 228 -4.08 -2.65 26.71
C PHE A 228 -3.95 -3.87 27.63
N ASP A 229 -4.63 -3.90 28.78
CA ASP A 229 -4.72 -5.08 29.63
C ASP A 229 -5.95 -5.92 29.24
N GLU A 230 -5.71 -7.12 28.75
CA GLU A 230 -6.75 -8.07 28.31
C GLU A 230 -7.74 -8.47 29.41
N ARG A 231 -7.37 -8.30 30.68
CA ARG A 231 -8.20 -8.63 31.84
C ARG A 231 -9.17 -7.53 32.22
N THR A 232 -8.95 -6.31 31.68
CA THR A 232 -9.80 -5.15 32.03
C THR A 232 -11.16 -5.26 31.39
N THR A 233 -12.19 -5.14 32.19
CA THR A 233 -13.59 -5.13 31.73
C THR A 233 -14.05 -3.71 31.35
N HIS A 234 -15.07 -3.61 30.52
CA HIS A 234 -15.70 -2.32 30.18
C HIS A 234 -16.22 -1.58 31.44
N ALA A 235 -16.73 -2.33 32.43
CA ALA A 235 -17.22 -1.76 33.68
C ALA A 235 -16.11 -1.06 34.46
N GLU A 236 -14.95 -1.68 34.59
CA GLU A 236 -13.80 -1.08 35.31
C GLU A 236 -13.32 0.20 34.66
N VAL A 237 -13.36 0.31 33.34
CA VAL A 237 -12.98 1.54 32.63
C VAL A 237 -14.03 2.63 32.84
N VAL A 238 -15.32 2.29 32.81
CA VAL A 238 -16.40 3.24 33.11
C VAL A 238 -16.28 3.75 34.55
N ASP A 239 -15.97 2.88 35.50
CA ASP A 239 -15.77 3.27 36.89
C ASP A 239 -14.53 4.13 37.10
N LEU A 240 -13.44 3.86 36.36
CA LEU A 240 -12.28 4.74 36.34
C LEU A 240 -12.64 6.15 35.85
N VAL A 241 -13.38 6.26 34.75
CA VAL A 241 -13.82 7.55 34.20
C VAL A 241 -14.70 8.30 35.21
N LYS A 242 -15.62 7.60 35.89
CA LYS A 242 -16.51 8.19 36.90
C LYS A 242 -15.76 8.65 38.16
N SER A 243 -14.75 7.89 38.57
CA SER A 243 -13.96 8.20 39.78
C SER A 243 -12.96 9.34 39.55
N ASP A 244 -12.63 9.67 38.30
CA ASP A 244 -11.68 10.73 37.95
C ASP A 244 -12.40 11.99 37.44
N PRO A 245 -12.44 13.09 38.22
CA PRO A 245 -13.10 14.34 37.81
C PRO A 245 -12.51 14.94 36.53
N SER A 246 -11.23 14.70 36.22
CA SER A 246 -10.56 15.20 35.03
C SER A 246 -11.07 14.47 33.79
N LEU A 247 -11.15 13.14 33.83
CA LEU A 247 -11.70 12.32 32.75
C LEU A 247 -13.18 12.61 32.53
N THR A 248 -13.97 12.65 33.61
CA THR A 248 -15.40 13.02 33.56
C THR A 248 -15.60 14.39 32.94
N SER A 249 -14.85 15.42 33.39
CA SER A 249 -14.94 16.78 32.83
C SER A 249 -14.53 16.81 31.36
N THR A 250 -13.50 16.09 30.99
CA THR A 250 -13.03 15.98 29.60
C THR A 250 -14.10 15.37 28.72
N LEU A 251 -14.70 14.25 29.14
CA LEU A 251 -15.78 13.60 28.44
C LEU A 251 -16.99 14.52 28.27
N LEU A 252 -17.48 15.11 29.36
CA LEU A 252 -18.70 15.93 29.32
C LEU A 252 -18.50 17.21 28.49
N LYS A 253 -17.32 17.83 28.52
CA LYS A 253 -17.00 18.97 27.65
C LYS A 253 -16.97 18.58 26.18
N ALA A 254 -16.36 17.46 25.86
CA ALA A 254 -16.22 16.99 24.49
C ALA A 254 -17.57 16.59 23.89
N ILE A 255 -18.37 15.76 24.58
CA ILE A 255 -19.67 15.30 24.08
C ILE A 255 -20.68 16.43 23.91
N ASN A 256 -20.61 17.46 24.76
CA ASN A 256 -21.49 18.63 24.69
C ASN A 256 -20.95 19.74 23.75
N SER A 257 -19.84 19.49 23.06
CA SER A 257 -19.30 20.44 22.08
C SER A 257 -20.18 20.52 20.82
N PRO A 258 -20.13 21.61 20.05
CA PRO A 258 -20.85 21.74 18.78
C PRO A 258 -20.55 20.66 17.77
N LEU A 259 -19.44 19.94 17.92
CA LEU A 259 -19.04 18.84 17.05
C LEU A 259 -20.05 17.71 17.03
N TYR A 260 -20.70 17.42 18.18
CA TYR A 260 -21.67 16.35 18.32
C TYR A 260 -23.12 16.79 18.13
N SER A 261 -23.39 18.08 18.10
CA SER A 261 -24.71 18.70 17.83
C SER A 261 -25.90 18.00 18.51
N LEU A 262 -25.70 17.58 19.78
CA LEU A 262 -26.72 16.89 20.55
C LEU A 262 -27.88 17.84 20.90
N ARG A 263 -29.12 17.34 20.80
CA ARG A 263 -30.32 18.11 21.12
C ARG A 263 -30.43 18.43 22.63
N HIS A 264 -29.89 17.54 23.47
CA HIS A 264 -29.91 17.68 24.93
C HIS A 264 -28.48 17.52 25.45
N LYS A 265 -28.13 18.31 26.47
CA LYS A 265 -26.84 18.19 27.12
C LYS A 265 -26.74 16.88 27.90
N ILE A 266 -25.60 16.25 27.83
CA ILE A 266 -25.23 15.08 28.63
C ILE A 266 -24.57 15.57 29.91
N ASP A 267 -25.05 15.10 31.06
CA ASP A 267 -24.63 15.54 32.39
C ASP A 267 -23.87 14.49 33.20
N ASN A 268 -23.88 13.23 32.75
CA ASN A 268 -23.15 12.16 33.44
C ASN A 268 -22.57 11.11 32.50
N VAL A 269 -21.58 10.36 33.02
CA VAL A 269 -20.81 9.35 32.27
C VAL A 269 -21.71 8.19 31.81
N ASN A 270 -22.66 7.75 32.65
CA ASN A 270 -23.54 6.64 32.27
C ASN A 270 -24.41 7.01 31.07
N HIS A 271 -24.96 8.21 31.06
CA HIS A 271 -25.76 8.72 29.95
C HIS A 271 -24.88 8.82 28.65
N ALA A 272 -23.62 9.28 28.77
CA ALA A 272 -22.68 9.31 27.67
C ALA A 272 -22.41 7.89 27.11
N VAL A 273 -22.16 6.93 27.99
CA VAL A 273 -21.91 5.52 27.59
C VAL A 273 -23.15 4.89 26.98
N THR A 274 -24.34 5.16 27.51
CA THR A 274 -25.59 4.65 26.95
C THR A 274 -25.86 5.19 25.54
N LEU A 275 -25.58 6.47 25.33
CA LEU A 275 -25.86 7.14 24.05
C LEU A 275 -24.83 6.81 22.98
N LEU A 276 -23.54 6.88 23.32
CA LEU A 276 -22.45 6.73 22.37
C LEU A 276 -21.86 5.32 22.33
N GLY A 277 -22.07 4.55 23.39
CA GLY A 277 -21.36 3.30 23.62
C GLY A 277 -19.99 3.52 24.27
N PHE A 278 -19.46 2.46 24.85
CA PHE A 278 -18.19 2.47 25.58
C PHE A 278 -17.02 2.96 24.72
N ASP A 279 -16.86 2.39 23.53
CA ASP A 279 -15.73 2.66 22.66
C ASP A 279 -15.70 4.13 22.19
N ALA A 280 -16.85 4.71 21.87
CA ALA A 280 -16.94 6.10 21.46
C ALA A 280 -16.62 7.07 22.62
N VAL A 281 -17.05 6.74 23.83
CA VAL A 281 -16.69 7.52 25.03
C VAL A 281 -15.20 7.49 25.26
N HIS A 282 -14.58 6.31 25.14
CA HIS A 282 -13.14 6.15 25.26
C HIS A 282 -12.39 6.98 24.19
N GLN A 283 -12.75 6.83 22.92
CA GLN A 283 -12.15 7.60 21.82
C GLN A 283 -12.25 9.11 22.07
N LEU A 284 -13.39 9.56 22.58
CA LEU A 284 -13.64 10.96 22.88
C LEU A 284 -12.72 11.49 23.97
N ILE A 285 -12.57 10.75 25.07
CA ILE A 285 -11.66 11.11 26.15
C ILE A 285 -10.22 11.19 25.64
N MET A 286 -9.81 10.19 24.87
CA MET A 286 -8.46 10.10 24.33
C MET A 286 -8.16 11.24 23.35
N SER A 287 -9.07 11.50 22.41
CA SER A 287 -8.89 12.56 21.41
C SER A 287 -8.82 13.95 22.06
N GLU A 288 -9.67 14.21 23.05
CA GLU A 288 -9.68 15.50 23.73
C GLU A 288 -8.46 15.69 24.66
N SER A 289 -8.00 14.59 25.28
CA SER A 289 -6.76 14.62 26.07
C SER A 289 -5.53 14.92 25.19
N MET A 290 -5.50 14.38 23.98
CA MET A 290 -4.45 14.70 23.00
C MET A 290 -4.53 16.16 22.56
N ARG A 291 -5.71 16.64 22.18
CA ARG A 291 -5.93 18.01 21.71
C ARG A 291 -5.43 19.07 22.70
N LYS A 292 -5.69 18.87 24.00
CA LYS A 292 -5.28 19.81 25.06
C LYS A 292 -3.76 19.93 25.23
N ASN A 293 -3.02 18.91 24.82
CA ASN A 293 -1.56 18.87 24.98
C ASN A 293 -0.81 19.32 23.72
N LEU A 294 -1.52 19.65 22.63
CA LEU A 294 -0.91 20.12 21.38
C LEU A 294 -0.90 21.64 21.30
N PRO A 295 0.14 22.25 20.70
CA PRO A 295 0.13 23.68 20.38
C PRO A 295 -1.01 24.04 19.42
N GLU A 296 -1.65 25.19 19.63
CA GLU A 296 -2.74 25.68 18.78
C GLU A 296 -2.19 26.38 17.53
N THR A 297 -1.54 25.62 16.64
CA THR A 297 -1.09 26.12 15.33
C THR A 297 -1.77 25.35 14.19
N PRO A 298 -1.91 25.93 12.99
CA PRO A 298 -2.53 25.24 11.85
C PRO A 298 -1.89 23.88 11.55
N ARG A 299 -0.57 23.77 11.70
CA ARG A 299 0.16 22.53 11.43
C ARG A 299 -0.19 21.42 12.42
N PHE A 300 -0.25 21.76 13.73
CA PHE A 300 -0.64 20.76 14.75
C PHE A 300 -2.11 20.39 14.66
N LEU A 301 -2.98 21.32 14.26
CA LEU A 301 -4.38 21.02 13.97
C LEU A 301 -4.53 20.03 12.82
N GLU A 302 -3.77 20.21 11.73
CA GLU A 302 -3.74 19.28 10.60
C GLU A 302 -3.29 17.87 11.03
N ILE A 303 -2.19 17.78 11.78
CA ILE A 303 -1.69 16.51 12.34
C ILE A 303 -2.77 15.85 13.21
N TYR A 304 -3.40 16.60 14.08
CA TYR A 304 -4.47 16.11 14.94
C TYR A 304 -5.68 15.60 14.14
N GLN A 305 -6.14 16.33 13.14
CA GLN A 305 -7.26 15.92 12.29
C GLN A 305 -6.95 14.61 11.58
N ARG A 306 -5.78 14.46 11.00
CA ARG A 306 -5.34 13.19 10.37
C ARG A 306 -5.33 12.03 11.36
N SER A 307 -4.82 12.26 12.57
CA SER A 307 -4.82 11.25 13.63
C SER A 307 -6.23 10.84 14.03
N LEU A 308 -7.14 11.80 14.16
CA LEU A 308 -8.52 11.56 14.54
C LEU A 308 -9.28 10.75 13.46
N GLU A 309 -9.11 11.11 12.18
CA GLU A 309 -9.70 10.37 11.06
C GLU A 309 -9.17 8.93 11.00
N THR A 310 -7.83 8.77 11.14
CA THR A 310 -7.23 7.43 11.17
C THR A 310 -7.71 6.62 12.36
N SER A 311 -7.91 7.22 13.52
CA SER A 311 -8.46 6.57 14.71
C SER A 311 -9.85 5.98 14.45
N GLN A 312 -10.75 6.76 13.81
CA GLN A 312 -12.11 6.31 13.48
C GLN A 312 -12.10 5.20 12.43
N LEU A 313 -11.28 5.35 11.40
CA LEU A 313 -11.11 4.33 10.36
C LEU A 313 -10.51 3.05 10.93
N ALA A 314 -9.50 3.14 11.79
CA ALA A 314 -8.86 1.99 12.44
C ALA A 314 -9.86 1.22 13.31
N PHE A 315 -10.69 1.94 14.06
CA PHE A 315 -11.78 1.34 14.83
C PHE A 315 -12.77 0.56 13.96
N ALA A 316 -13.29 1.23 12.92
CA ALA A 316 -14.27 0.62 12.01
C ALA A 316 -13.68 -0.55 11.23
N THR A 317 -12.40 -0.47 10.86
CA THR A 317 -11.66 -1.55 10.18
C THR A 317 -11.52 -2.76 11.08
N ALA A 318 -11.05 -2.59 12.32
CA ALA A 318 -10.93 -3.69 13.29
C ALA A 318 -12.27 -4.37 13.54
N GLN A 319 -13.35 -3.60 13.70
CA GLN A 319 -14.71 -4.16 13.81
C GLN A 319 -15.17 -4.89 12.55
N ALA A 320 -14.81 -4.39 11.37
CA ALA A 320 -15.21 -4.98 10.09
C ALA A 320 -14.50 -6.31 9.81
N VAL A 321 -13.25 -6.38 10.20
CA VAL A 321 -12.40 -7.57 10.05
C VAL A 321 -12.68 -8.60 11.14
N GLY A 322 -13.04 -8.17 12.35
CA GLY A 322 -13.26 -9.04 13.49
C GLY A 322 -11.96 -9.56 14.13
N VAL A 323 -10.85 -8.89 13.88
CA VAL A 323 -9.51 -9.21 14.40
C VAL A 323 -8.99 -8.02 15.20
N GLY A 324 -8.20 -8.28 16.21
CA GLY A 324 -7.68 -7.27 17.11
C GLY A 324 -8.75 -6.70 18.07
N ARG A 325 -8.36 -5.67 18.82
CA ARG A 325 -9.21 -4.95 19.77
C ARG A 325 -9.53 -3.56 19.21
N PRO A 326 -10.78 -3.27 18.78
CA PRO A 326 -11.10 -2.03 18.07
C PRO A 326 -10.68 -0.75 18.83
N ALA A 327 -10.89 -0.70 20.15
CA ALA A 327 -10.49 0.44 20.97
C ALA A 327 -8.97 0.64 21.03
N GLU A 328 -8.22 -0.45 21.08
CA GLU A 328 -6.74 -0.45 21.05
C GLU A 328 -6.22 0.07 19.71
N VAL A 329 -6.68 -0.49 18.60
CA VAL A 329 -6.26 -0.08 17.24
C VAL A 329 -6.65 1.37 16.96
N SER A 330 -7.82 1.80 17.43
CA SER A 330 -8.26 3.20 17.38
C SER A 330 -7.29 4.13 18.11
N THR A 331 -6.85 3.71 19.31
CA THR A 331 -5.88 4.49 20.10
C THR A 331 -4.52 4.57 19.41
N ILE A 332 -4.05 3.47 18.82
CA ILE A 332 -2.82 3.46 18.01
C ILE A 332 -3.00 4.45 16.84
N GLY A 333 -4.13 4.42 16.15
CA GLY A 333 -4.46 5.36 15.08
C GLY A 333 -4.44 6.83 15.51
N LEU A 334 -4.92 7.12 16.71
CA LEU A 334 -4.90 8.48 17.27
C LEU A 334 -3.47 8.94 17.60
N LEU A 335 -2.62 8.05 18.10
CA LEU A 335 -1.25 8.35 18.53
C LEU A 335 -0.23 8.23 17.39
N ARG A 336 -0.63 7.79 16.21
CA ARG A 336 0.29 7.48 15.12
C ARG A 336 1.18 8.65 14.69
N GLU A 337 0.67 9.86 14.75
CA GLU A 337 1.39 11.07 14.32
C GLU A 337 2.17 11.73 15.46
N ILE A 338 2.26 11.09 16.64
CA ILE A 338 2.90 11.68 17.82
C ILE A 338 4.39 11.99 17.57
N GLY A 339 5.06 11.17 16.77
CA GLY A 339 6.45 11.42 16.38
C GLY A 339 6.59 12.59 15.40
N SER A 340 5.61 12.85 14.55
CA SER A 340 5.55 14.03 13.70
C SER A 340 5.46 15.31 14.55
N ILE A 341 4.78 15.25 15.69
CA ILE A 341 4.71 16.36 16.66
C ILE A 341 6.10 16.63 17.25
N VAL A 342 6.83 15.58 17.63
CA VAL A 342 8.20 15.72 18.14
C VAL A 342 9.10 16.36 17.07
N LEU A 343 9.01 15.91 15.82
CA LEU A 343 9.76 16.48 14.71
C LEU A 343 9.45 17.96 14.48
N GLU A 344 8.18 18.36 14.50
CA GLU A 344 7.79 19.76 14.33
C GLU A 344 8.30 20.64 15.51
N LEU A 345 8.30 20.11 16.73
CA LEU A 345 8.90 20.80 17.86
C LEU A 345 10.41 20.94 17.71
N LEU A 346 11.11 19.89 17.27
CA LEU A 346 12.54 19.92 16.98
C LEU A 346 12.89 20.96 15.91
N LYS A 347 12.12 20.99 14.79
CA LYS A 347 12.29 21.97 13.70
C LYS A 347 12.08 23.40 14.20
N SER A 348 11.04 23.64 14.98
CA SER A 348 10.75 24.97 15.54
C SER A 348 11.86 25.51 16.46
N GLN A 349 12.55 24.60 17.17
CA GLN A 349 13.67 24.96 18.04
C GLN A 349 15.01 25.06 17.29
N ASN A 350 15.14 24.37 16.15
CA ASN A 350 16.37 24.28 15.38
C ASN A 350 16.12 24.48 13.87
N PRO A 351 15.73 25.67 13.41
CA PRO A 351 15.37 25.88 11.99
C PRO A 351 16.50 25.55 11.00
N ARG A 352 17.77 25.66 11.44
CA ARG A 352 18.95 25.35 10.60
C ARG A 352 19.12 23.85 10.33
N LEU A 353 18.47 23.00 11.11
CA LEU A 353 18.52 21.54 10.97
C LEU A 353 17.28 20.96 10.26
N GLU A 354 16.42 21.80 9.71
CA GLU A 354 15.15 21.37 9.11
C GLU A 354 15.35 20.27 8.05
N GLY A 355 16.35 20.43 7.16
CA GLY A 355 16.65 19.43 6.14
C GLY A 355 17.08 18.06 6.72
N LEU A 356 17.87 18.08 7.80
CA LEU A 356 18.27 16.85 8.50
C LEU A 356 17.08 16.23 9.24
N LEU A 357 16.30 17.05 9.94
CA LEU A 357 15.14 16.61 10.69
C LEU A 357 14.03 16.03 9.78
N ALA A 358 13.95 16.49 8.52
CA ALA A 358 12.99 15.97 7.56
C ALA A 358 13.27 14.50 7.15
N THR A 359 14.51 14.03 7.31
CA THR A 359 14.90 12.64 7.00
C THR A 359 14.74 11.68 8.17
N MET A 360 14.37 12.18 9.36
CA MET A 360 14.25 11.35 10.56
C MET A 360 13.01 10.48 10.56
N ASP A 361 13.13 9.31 11.17
CA ASP A 361 12.01 8.41 11.37
C ASP A 361 11.06 8.92 12.47
N SER A 362 9.91 9.45 12.06
CA SER A 362 8.88 9.90 12.99
C SER A 362 8.28 8.75 13.81
N ALA A 363 8.24 7.53 13.26
CA ALA A 363 7.68 6.38 13.96
C ALA A 363 8.55 5.97 15.15
N GLY A 364 9.87 5.90 14.95
CA GLY A 364 10.84 5.64 16.01
C GLY A 364 10.79 6.70 17.12
N LEU A 365 10.77 7.99 16.74
CA LEU A 365 10.63 9.09 17.71
C LEU A 365 9.32 9.03 18.50
N GLY A 366 8.22 8.70 17.82
CA GLY A 366 6.93 8.52 18.48
C GLY A 366 6.96 7.39 19.49
N ALA A 367 7.53 6.24 19.14
CA ALA A 367 7.68 5.10 20.05
C ALA A 367 8.50 5.46 21.29
N GLU A 368 9.63 6.17 21.14
CA GLU A 368 10.47 6.63 22.24
C GLU A 368 9.73 7.60 23.17
N LEU A 369 8.96 8.54 22.62
CA LEU A 369 8.12 9.44 23.42
C LEU A 369 7.09 8.66 24.23
N LEU A 370 6.41 7.67 23.63
CA LEU A 370 5.39 6.88 24.30
C LEU A 370 6.01 5.99 25.42
N ARG A 371 7.22 5.45 25.20
CA ARG A 371 7.99 4.77 26.24
C ARG A 371 8.36 5.70 27.40
N ALA A 372 8.79 6.92 27.08
CA ALA A 372 9.09 7.94 28.12
C ALA A 372 7.83 8.35 28.92
N TRP A 373 6.64 8.15 28.37
CA TRP A 373 5.37 8.31 29.07
C TRP A 373 4.90 7.05 29.82
N ASN A 374 5.70 5.98 29.81
CA ASN A 374 5.39 4.68 30.42
C ASN A 374 4.12 4.03 29.86
N LEU A 375 3.89 4.16 28.55
CA LEU A 375 2.76 3.49 27.89
C LEU A 375 3.10 2.03 27.54
N PRO A 376 2.06 1.18 27.33
CA PRO A 376 2.25 -0.24 27.05
C PRO A 376 3.15 -0.47 25.84
N GLU A 377 4.06 -1.45 25.94
CA GLU A 377 5.05 -1.73 24.88
C GLU A 377 4.38 -2.16 23.55
N GLY A 378 3.26 -2.87 23.58
CA GLY A 378 2.49 -3.22 22.38
C GLY A 378 2.06 -1.99 21.57
N LEU A 379 1.64 -0.92 22.27
CA LEU A 379 1.32 0.37 21.64
C LEU A 379 2.59 1.03 21.08
N CYS A 380 3.66 1.11 21.87
CA CYS A 380 4.93 1.71 21.46
C CYS A 380 5.49 1.03 20.21
N ARG A 381 5.48 -0.31 20.19
CA ARG A 381 5.94 -1.11 19.06
C ARG A 381 5.01 -0.98 17.84
N SER A 382 3.70 -0.94 18.02
CA SER A 382 2.77 -0.69 16.92
C SER A 382 3.06 0.64 16.21
N ILE A 383 3.36 1.69 16.97
CA ILE A 383 3.78 2.98 16.41
C ILE A 383 5.16 2.88 15.74
N GLN A 384 6.12 2.18 16.35
CA GLN A 384 7.46 1.99 15.80
C GLN A 384 7.42 1.33 14.41
N PHE A 385 6.58 0.33 14.23
CA PHE A 385 6.49 -0.44 12.98
C PHE A 385 5.42 0.06 12.00
N GLN A 386 4.72 1.17 12.28
CA GLN A 386 3.58 1.66 11.48
C GLN A 386 3.89 1.96 10.02
N HIS A 387 5.14 2.26 9.68
CA HIS A 387 5.57 2.57 8.32
C HIS A 387 6.11 1.37 7.54
N TYR A 388 6.30 0.23 8.19
CA TYR A 388 6.82 -0.99 7.56
C TYR A 388 5.96 -1.46 6.38
N PRO A 389 4.61 -1.39 6.41
CA PRO A 389 3.81 -1.78 5.27
C PRO A 389 4.08 -1.03 3.96
N ALA A 390 4.73 0.12 4.03
CA ALA A 390 5.13 0.87 2.84
C ALA A 390 6.36 0.29 2.12
N PHE A 391 7.13 -0.62 2.76
CA PHE A 391 8.39 -1.14 2.22
C PHE A 391 8.75 -2.55 2.68
N ALA A 392 7.90 -3.22 3.46
CA ALA A 392 8.19 -4.55 4.01
C ALA A 392 6.94 -5.43 4.02
N LEU A 393 7.15 -6.72 3.85
CA LEU A 393 6.10 -7.73 3.98
C LEU A 393 5.68 -7.93 5.46
N PRO A 394 4.47 -8.47 5.72
CA PRO A 394 3.98 -8.68 7.08
C PRO A 394 4.90 -9.52 7.98
N GLU A 395 5.65 -10.46 7.43
CA GLU A 395 6.59 -11.29 8.19
C GLU A 395 7.75 -10.51 8.82
N HIS A 396 8.09 -9.34 8.27
CA HIS A 396 9.10 -8.44 8.84
C HIS A 396 8.56 -7.59 9.99
N VAL A 397 7.24 -7.57 10.19
CA VAL A 397 6.61 -6.95 11.36
C VAL A 397 6.54 -7.98 12.49
N PRO A 398 7.01 -7.64 13.70
CA PRO A 398 6.96 -8.57 14.84
C PRO A 398 5.54 -9.09 15.09
N GLY A 399 5.44 -10.40 15.40
CA GLY A 399 4.17 -11.12 15.48
C GLY A 399 3.18 -10.55 16.48
N ASP A 400 3.68 -10.03 17.60
CA ASP A 400 2.88 -9.43 18.68
C ASP A 400 2.19 -8.11 18.31
N VAL A 401 2.65 -7.41 17.27
CA VAL A 401 2.06 -6.13 16.81
C VAL A 401 1.60 -6.18 15.34
N ARG A 402 1.81 -7.30 14.66
CA ARG A 402 1.53 -7.45 13.23
C ARG A 402 0.08 -7.13 12.87
N GLU A 403 -0.86 -7.64 13.64
CA GLU A 403 -2.30 -7.38 13.42
C GLU A 403 -2.62 -5.89 13.57
N ASN A 404 -2.13 -5.24 14.62
CA ASN A 404 -2.34 -3.82 14.85
C ASN A 404 -1.75 -2.96 13.74
N VAL A 405 -0.53 -3.30 13.28
CA VAL A 405 0.14 -2.60 12.16
C VAL A 405 -0.63 -2.81 10.86
N ALA A 406 -1.13 -4.02 10.59
CA ALA A 406 -1.92 -4.32 9.40
C ALA A 406 -3.25 -3.55 9.40
N LEU A 407 -3.98 -3.55 10.51
CA LEU A 407 -5.24 -2.78 10.65
C LEU A 407 -5.02 -1.29 10.51
N LEU A 408 -3.96 -0.75 11.12
CA LEU A 408 -3.57 0.65 10.98
C LEU A 408 -3.19 1.01 9.54
N HIS A 409 -2.49 0.12 8.86
CA HIS A 409 -2.14 0.28 7.44
C HIS A 409 -3.39 0.41 6.57
N LEU A 410 -4.34 -0.51 6.70
CA LEU A 410 -5.61 -0.45 5.96
C LEU A 410 -6.39 0.82 6.27
N ALA A 411 -6.47 1.23 7.53
CA ALA A 411 -7.14 2.47 7.93
C ALA A 411 -6.52 3.71 7.25
N ASN A 412 -5.19 3.75 7.14
CA ASN A 412 -4.50 4.82 6.42
C ASN A 412 -4.80 4.80 4.92
N ARG A 413 -4.79 3.63 4.30
CA ARG A 413 -5.13 3.48 2.89
C ARG A 413 -6.56 3.95 2.61
N PHE A 414 -7.51 3.57 3.45
CA PHE A 414 -8.89 4.04 3.35
C PHE A 414 -9.01 5.56 3.50
N ARG A 415 -8.29 6.17 4.45
CA ARG A 415 -8.25 7.62 4.59
C ARG A 415 -7.70 8.29 3.33
N ASP A 416 -6.57 7.82 2.82
CA ASP A 416 -5.92 8.40 1.64
C ASP A 416 -6.82 8.27 0.41
N ARG A 417 -7.54 7.17 0.25
CA ARG A 417 -8.55 6.98 -0.80
C ARG A 417 -9.73 7.95 -0.65
N ILE A 418 -10.28 8.12 0.54
CA ILE A 418 -11.39 9.03 0.80
C ILE A 418 -11.03 10.46 0.41
N HIS A 419 -9.79 10.90 0.64
CA HIS A 419 -9.35 12.27 0.37
C HIS A 419 -8.76 12.48 -1.03
N ALA A 420 -8.12 11.48 -1.61
CA ALA A 420 -7.42 11.58 -2.91
C ALA A 420 -8.22 11.01 -4.09
N GLY A 421 -9.34 10.31 -3.83
CA GLY A 421 -10.07 9.55 -4.85
C GLY A 421 -9.24 8.38 -5.39
N ASP A 422 -9.60 7.85 -6.56
CA ASP A 422 -8.93 6.70 -7.20
C ASP A 422 -7.45 6.91 -7.54
N GLY A 423 -6.95 8.16 -7.44
CA GLY A 423 -5.53 8.50 -7.57
C GLY A 423 -4.69 8.26 -6.31
N GLY A 424 -5.27 7.71 -5.24
CA GLY A 424 -4.55 7.35 -4.02
C GLY A 424 -3.42 6.36 -4.32
N ARG A 425 -2.21 6.65 -3.84
CA ARG A 425 -1.02 5.81 -4.06
C ARG A 425 -1.29 4.41 -3.54
N ASN A 426 -1.45 3.47 -4.45
CA ASN A 426 -1.45 2.05 -4.13
C ASN A 426 -0.08 1.72 -3.51
N GLY A 427 -0.03 1.55 -2.17
CA GLY A 427 1.17 1.03 -1.54
C GLY A 427 1.46 -0.40 -2.03
N PRO A 428 2.70 -0.86 -1.92
CA PRO A 428 3.06 -2.22 -2.26
C PRO A 428 2.38 -3.19 -1.31
N PHE A 429 1.92 -4.28 -1.47
CA PHE A 429 1.50 -5.37 -0.56
C PHE A 429 0.12 -5.25 0.12
N PRO A 430 -0.95 -4.72 -0.52
CA PRO A 430 -2.27 -4.70 0.11
C PRO A 430 -2.79 -6.12 0.40
N ASP A 431 -2.58 -7.06 -0.52
CA ASP A 431 -3.09 -8.43 -0.42
C ASP A 431 -2.36 -9.24 0.66
N GLU A 432 -1.07 -9.00 0.85
CA GLU A 432 -0.27 -9.65 1.89
C GLU A 432 -0.72 -9.20 3.29
N TYR A 433 -1.01 -7.92 3.47
CA TYR A 433 -1.52 -7.40 4.74
C TYR A 433 -2.98 -7.79 4.99
N LEU A 434 -3.81 -7.92 3.95
CA LEU A 434 -5.14 -8.54 4.06
C LEU A 434 -5.01 -10.03 4.43
N GLY A 435 -4.09 -10.75 3.81
CA GLY A 435 -3.78 -12.15 4.13
C GLY A 435 -3.32 -12.34 5.59
N ALA A 436 -2.50 -11.42 6.12
CA ALA A 436 -2.06 -11.43 7.52
C ALA A 436 -3.21 -11.23 8.52
N LEU A 437 -4.33 -10.65 8.08
CA LEU A 437 -5.57 -10.51 8.84
C LEU A 437 -6.59 -11.63 8.58
N GLY A 438 -6.20 -12.69 7.85
CA GLY A 438 -7.10 -13.80 7.49
C GLY A 438 -8.11 -13.48 6.38
N LEU A 439 -7.91 -12.41 5.62
CA LEU A 439 -8.81 -11.95 4.56
C LEU A 439 -8.31 -12.34 3.16
N THR A 440 -7.85 -13.56 2.98
CA THR A 440 -7.38 -14.05 1.69
C THR A 440 -8.52 -14.03 0.66
N GLY A 441 -8.29 -13.41 -0.50
CA GLY A 441 -9.28 -13.31 -1.58
C GLY A 441 -10.35 -12.22 -1.39
N VAL A 442 -10.25 -11.40 -0.36
CA VAL A 442 -11.10 -10.23 -0.17
C VAL A 442 -10.39 -8.99 -0.74
N GLY A 443 -11.01 -8.33 -1.70
CA GLY A 443 -10.49 -7.07 -2.25
C GLY A 443 -10.55 -5.94 -1.21
N GLU A 444 -9.55 -5.07 -1.21
CA GLU A 444 -9.50 -3.89 -0.34
C GLU A 444 -10.72 -3.00 -0.52
N GLU A 445 -11.16 -2.79 -1.78
CA GLU A 445 -12.34 -2.00 -2.13
C GLU A 445 -13.62 -2.62 -1.57
N ASP A 446 -13.78 -3.93 -1.74
CA ASP A 446 -14.94 -4.66 -1.24
C ASP A 446 -15.01 -4.57 0.30
N LEU A 447 -13.87 -4.72 0.97
CA LEU A 447 -13.79 -4.57 2.42
C LEU A 447 -14.24 -3.17 2.84
N PHE A 448 -13.75 -2.14 2.16
CA PHE A 448 -14.09 -0.76 2.48
C PHE A 448 -15.59 -0.49 2.24
N GLN A 449 -16.09 -0.72 1.03
CA GLN A 449 -17.45 -0.35 0.64
C GLN A 449 -18.51 -1.17 1.35
N GLN A 450 -18.30 -2.49 1.51
CA GLN A 450 -19.32 -3.39 2.04
C GLN A 450 -19.28 -3.50 3.56
N LYS A 451 -18.12 -3.29 4.20
CA LYS A 451 -17.99 -3.53 5.64
C LYS A 451 -17.57 -2.32 6.46
N VAL A 452 -16.58 -1.52 6.00
CA VAL A 452 -16.03 -0.41 6.79
C VAL A 452 -16.91 0.85 6.67
N LYS A 453 -17.19 1.30 5.45
CA LYS A 453 -18.01 2.51 5.19
C LYS A 453 -19.39 2.45 5.84
N PRO A 454 -20.15 1.34 5.77
CA PRO A 454 -21.46 1.26 6.45
C PRO A 454 -21.36 1.40 7.97
N ARG A 455 -20.30 0.89 8.61
CA ARG A 455 -20.09 1.04 10.05
C ARG A 455 -19.79 2.49 10.45
N LEU A 456 -19.00 3.20 9.66
CA LEU A 456 -18.75 4.64 9.86
C LEU A 456 -20.06 5.43 9.70
N MET A 457 -20.80 5.15 8.64
CA MET A 457 -22.06 5.86 8.34
C MET A 457 -23.21 5.50 9.27
N ALA A 458 -23.11 4.44 10.06
CA ALA A 458 -24.10 4.11 11.10
C ALA A 458 -24.18 5.17 12.21
N ARG A 459 -23.10 5.93 12.44
CA ARG A 459 -23.02 7.01 13.45
C ARG A 459 -22.29 8.24 12.92
N PRO A 460 -22.82 8.92 11.89
CA PRO A 460 -22.11 10.02 11.23
C PRO A 460 -21.84 11.20 12.18
N GLN A 461 -22.66 11.37 13.24
CA GLN A 461 -22.46 12.42 14.23
C GLN A 461 -21.20 12.22 15.11
N ALA A 462 -20.70 10.99 15.18
CA ALA A 462 -19.48 10.67 15.94
C ALA A 462 -18.19 10.85 15.10
N LEU A 463 -18.32 11.10 13.79
CA LEU A 463 -17.20 11.29 12.91
C LEU A 463 -16.68 12.73 12.92
N PRO A 464 -15.35 12.93 12.72
CA PRO A 464 -14.83 14.25 12.39
C PRO A 464 -15.53 14.80 11.14
N LYS A 465 -15.85 16.11 11.16
CA LYS A 465 -16.58 16.74 10.05
C LYS A 465 -15.90 16.52 8.70
N SER A 466 -14.56 16.64 8.65
CA SER A 466 -13.77 16.41 7.44
C SER A 466 -13.98 15.00 6.86
N LEU A 467 -14.01 13.99 7.72
CA LEU A 467 -14.24 12.59 7.33
C LEU A 467 -15.70 12.36 6.92
N ALA A 468 -16.66 12.91 7.67
CA ALA A 468 -18.08 12.78 7.35
C ALA A 468 -18.41 13.42 6.00
N ASP A 469 -17.92 14.65 5.73
CA ASP A 469 -18.12 15.36 4.48
C ASP A 469 -17.47 14.62 3.28
N ALA A 470 -16.31 14.01 3.50
CA ALA A 470 -15.60 13.26 2.47
C ALA A 470 -16.28 11.90 2.15
N LEU A 471 -16.87 11.22 3.15
CA LEU A 471 -17.61 9.97 2.96
C LEU A 471 -18.98 10.17 2.30
N ALA A 472 -19.54 11.38 2.37
CA ALA A 472 -20.83 11.76 1.77
C ALA A 472 -20.72 12.12 0.26
N ARG A 473 -19.51 12.35 -0.23
CA ARG A 473 -19.21 12.56 -1.66
C ARG A 473 -19.14 11.25 -2.42
#